data_6fe88da652c8d3cd1098bd197641a7bd
#
_entry.id   6fe88da652c8d3cd1098bd197641a7bd
#
_cell.length_a   1.000
_cell.length_b   1.000
_cell.length_c   1.000
_cell.angle_alpha   90.00
_cell.angle_beta   90.00
_cell.angle_gamma   90.00
#
_symmetry.space_group_name_H-M   'P 1'
#
loop_
_entity.id
_entity.type
_entity.pdbx_description
1 polymer ?
#
loop_
_entity_poly.entity_id
_entity_poly.type
_entity_poly.pdbx_seq_one_letter_code
_entity_poly.pdbx_strand_id
1 'polypeptide(L)'
;MAVFKKTLRTILCGAVGASMMLASGMAHAWDLATAAKPYSGTTIKAIFLDRPGYRAAIKMLPDFEKQTGIKVDYEILPYENTREREVLEFSSGGDLDVVLIDLVWLGEFAESGWVEPMDDFFKNKDLADPKLDVKDFFPLLLDAFGTWGGKVYGLPFDNYSGLLFYNKCELKDAGFSEPPKTWDALMKDYAPKLTKADGSQFGYALQSKRGETQSADSFMRFLWPWGGSLLDKNFKSNLMSPESQAGLKARQDLMKYMPKGIVDYDHNEAVNALAQGKVAMITEWSAFYPTLTDPATSKLGDCLGVAPEPAGSAGRLPALGGFSLAVNKNSSDAKKAASYLFIQWITSAAEAKTYLEAGGVPG
;
A
#
# COMPACT_ATOMS: atom_id res chain seq x y z
N MET A 1 -33.64 -80.44 52.07
CA MET A 1 -34.03 -81.05 50.79
C MET A 1 -33.21 -80.46 49.66
N ALA A 2 -32.52 -81.40 48.97
CA ALA A 2 -31.85 -81.21 47.65
C ALA A 2 -30.92 -80.01 47.42
N VAL A 3 -29.61 -80.14 47.50
CA VAL A 3 -28.62 -80.70 46.56
C VAL A 3 -28.80 -80.27 45.10
N PHE A 4 -27.84 -79.42 44.61
CA PHE A 4 -27.18 -79.76 43.36
C PHE A 4 -25.83 -78.96 43.17
N LYS A 5 -24.76 -79.73 43.07
CA LYS A 5 -23.45 -79.40 42.60
C LYS A 5 -23.50 -79.09 41.11
N LYS A 6 -22.77 -78.10 40.62
CA LYS A 6 -22.18 -78.17 39.25
C LYS A 6 -20.89 -77.33 39.13
N THR A 7 -19.87 -78.02 39.05
CA THR A 7 -18.68 -78.03 38.15
C THR A 7 -18.19 -76.73 37.51
N LEU A 8 -16.98 -76.41 37.93
CA LEU A 8 -16.04 -75.51 37.31
C LEU A 8 -15.65 -76.00 35.91
N ARG A 9 -15.80 -75.19 34.89
CA ARG A 9 -15.11 -75.35 33.61
C ARG A 9 -14.35 -74.05 33.29
N THR A 10 -13.03 -74.10 33.41
CA THR A 10 -12.06 -73.18 33.02
C THR A 10 -12.04 -73.10 31.48
N ILE A 11 -12.37 -71.93 30.87
CA ILE A 11 -12.11 -71.70 29.47
C ILE A 11 -11.05 -70.63 29.43
N LEU A 12 -9.84 -71.00 28.98
CA LEU A 12 -8.71 -70.16 28.66
C LEU A 12 -9.00 -69.54 27.28
N CYS A 13 -9.42 -68.27 27.24
CA CYS A 13 -9.46 -67.49 26.01
C CYS A 13 -8.22 -66.55 25.96
N GLY A 14 -7.33 -66.87 25.03
CA GLY A 14 -6.14 -66.10 24.76
C GLY A 14 -6.51 -64.70 24.26
N ALA A 15 -6.10 -63.71 24.98
CA ALA A 15 -6.15 -62.31 24.53
C ALA A 15 -5.01 -62.06 23.53
N VAL A 16 -5.33 -62.08 22.25
CA VAL A 16 -4.47 -61.48 21.20
C VAL A 16 -4.66 -59.97 21.30
N GLY A 17 -3.74 -59.32 21.99
CA GLY A 17 -3.68 -57.86 22.04
C GLY A 17 -3.25 -57.31 20.68
N ALA A 18 -4.21 -56.86 19.87
CA ALA A 18 -3.94 -56.03 18.73
C ALA A 18 -3.56 -54.60 19.25
N SER A 19 -2.28 -54.36 19.39
CA SER A 19 -1.75 -53.00 19.58
C SER A 19 -2.00 -52.24 18.29
N MET A 20 -3.14 -51.57 18.16
CA MET A 20 -3.32 -50.46 17.22
C MET A 20 -2.41 -49.34 17.70
N MET A 21 -1.22 -49.24 17.11
CA MET A 21 -0.47 -48.00 17.12
C MET A 21 -1.32 -46.96 16.37
N LEU A 22 -2.05 -46.16 17.13
CA LEU A 22 -2.53 -44.87 16.68
C LEU A 22 -1.26 -44.04 16.37
N ALA A 23 -0.81 -44.10 15.14
CA ALA A 23 0.05 -43.06 14.59
C ALA A 23 -0.78 -41.77 14.60
N SER A 24 -0.78 -41.08 15.75
CA SER A 24 -1.18 -39.68 15.81
C SER A 24 -0.23 -38.94 14.89
N GLY A 25 -0.60 -38.80 13.63
CA GLY A 25 0.03 -37.84 12.75
C GLY A 25 -0.06 -36.51 13.50
N MET A 26 1.04 -36.07 14.11
CA MET A 26 1.17 -34.69 14.52
C MET A 26 0.93 -33.88 13.25
N ALA A 27 -0.27 -33.32 13.12
CA ALA A 27 -0.51 -32.29 12.14
C ALA A 27 0.55 -31.22 12.48
N HIS A 28 1.63 -31.18 11.70
CA HIS A 28 2.63 -30.12 11.82
C HIS A 28 1.87 -28.83 11.52
N ALA A 29 1.81 -27.95 12.51
CA ALA A 29 1.29 -26.62 12.26
C ALA A 29 2.14 -26.01 11.13
N TRP A 30 1.50 -25.42 10.14
CA TRP A 30 2.19 -24.75 9.05
C TRP A 30 3.17 -23.72 9.63
N ASP A 31 4.40 -23.68 9.14
CA ASP A 31 5.37 -22.66 9.44
C ASP A 31 6.15 -22.29 8.17
N LEU A 32 6.60 -21.05 8.12
CA LEU A 32 7.26 -20.48 6.95
C LEU A 32 8.54 -21.24 6.57
N ALA A 33 9.34 -21.63 7.55
CA ALA A 33 10.61 -22.34 7.29
C ALA A 33 10.40 -23.70 6.65
N THR A 34 9.38 -24.43 7.08
CA THR A 34 9.00 -25.73 6.48
C THR A 34 8.47 -25.54 5.07
N ALA A 35 7.58 -24.55 4.84
CA ALA A 35 7.03 -24.23 3.51
C ALA A 35 8.12 -23.78 2.53
N ALA A 36 9.11 -23.04 3.02
CA ALA A 36 10.20 -22.52 2.22
C ALA A 36 11.31 -23.55 1.92
N LYS A 37 11.37 -24.64 2.68
CA LYS A 37 12.47 -25.63 2.56
C LYS A 37 12.74 -26.14 1.14
N PRO A 38 11.74 -26.42 0.29
CA PRO A 38 11.99 -26.84 -1.11
C PRO A 38 12.63 -25.75 -1.96
N TYR A 39 12.56 -24.50 -1.55
CA TYR A 39 13.01 -23.31 -2.27
C TYR A 39 14.24 -22.65 -1.64
N SER A 40 14.77 -23.21 -0.56
CA SER A 40 15.98 -22.71 0.10
C SER A 40 17.15 -22.67 -0.87
N GLY A 41 17.92 -21.58 -0.86
CA GLY A 41 18.97 -21.30 -1.83
C GLY A 41 18.50 -20.62 -3.12
N THR A 42 17.17 -20.46 -3.32
CA THR A 42 16.64 -19.68 -4.44
C THR A 42 16.90 -18.20 -4.20
N THR A 43 17.29 -17.48 -5.27
CA THR A 43 17.29 -16.01 -5.28
C THR A 43 16.13 -15.53 -6.13
N ILE A 44 15.26 -14.71 -5.54
CA ILE A 44 14.21 -13.97 -6.25
C ILE A 44 14.63 -12.51 -6.40
N LYS A 45 14.18 -11.86 -7.47
CA LYS A 45 14.42 -10.44 -7.72
C LYS A 45 13.16 -9.64 -7.57
N ALA A 46 13.21 -8.60 -6.75
CA ALA A 46 12.12 -7.68 -6.49
C ALA A 46 12.43 -6.28 -7.00
N ILE A 47 11.41 -5.55 -7.43
CA ILE A 47 11.51 -4.12 -7.68
C ILE A 47 10.85 -3.36 -6.52
N PHE A 48 11.50 -2.31 -6.07
CA PHE A 48 11.04 -1.46 -4.98
C PHE A 48 11.11 0.01 -5.36
N LEU A 49 10.25 0.81 -4.75
CA LEU A 49 10.28 2.27 -4.91
C LEU A 49 11.25 2.91 -3.93
N ASP A 50 11.81 4.04 -4.33
CA ASP A 50 12.60 4.89 -3.43
C ASP A 50 11.68 5.67 -2.47
N ARG A 51 11.07 4.95 -1.52
CA ARG A 51 10.13 5.47 -0.52
C ARG A 51 10.35 4.83 0.85
N PRO A 52 9.91 5.48 1.95
CA PRO A 52 10.11 4.96 3.31
C PRO A 52 9.61 3.53 3.52
N GLY A 53 8.43 3.17 3.00
CA GLY A 53 7.85 1.83 3.13
C GLY A 53 8.75 0.73 2.55
N TYR A 54 9.29 0.95 1.37
CA TYR A 54 10.19 -0.04 0.74
C TYR A 54 11.55 -0.11 1.45
N ARG A 55 12.05 1.01 1.95
CA ARG A 55 13.26 1.02 2.80
C ARG A 55 13.04 0.27 4.11
N ALA A 56 11.82 0.31 4.66
CA ALA A 56 11.43 -0.49 5.82
C ALA A 56 11.42 -1.99 5.48
N ALA A 57 10.81 -2.39 4.36
CA ALA A 57 10.83 -3.77 3.88
C ALA A 57 12.25 -4.30 3.68
N ILE A 58 13.14 -3.50 3.08
CA ILE A 58 14.54 -3.87 2.86
C ILE A 58 15.26 -4.18 4.19
N LYS A 59 14.98 -3.44 5.26
CA LYS A 59 15.56 -3.72 6.58
C LYS A 59 15.11 -5.06 7.15
N MET A 60 13.95 -5.58 6.72
CA MET A 60 13.39 -6.85 7.16
C MET A 60 13.89 -8.06 6.34
N LEU A 61 14.44 -7.85 5.13
CA LEU A 61 14.89 -8.95 4.25
C LEU A 61 15.86 -9.93 4.93
N PRO A 62 16.83 -9.51 5.76
CA PRO A 62 17.71 -10.47 6.45
C PRO A 62 16.98 -11.46 7.35
N ASP A 63 15.84 -11.05 7.94
CA ASP A 63 15.03 -11.94 8.80
C ASP A 63 14.25 -12.96 7.95
N PHE A 64 13.73 -12.54 6.79
CA PHE A 64 13.12 -13.45 5.83
C PHE A 64 14.14 -14.48 5.30
N GLU A 65 15.30 -14.01 4.84
CA GLU A 65 16.38 -14.88 4.34
C GLU A 65 16.83 -15.89 5.40
N LYS A 66 16.97 -15.45 6.67
CA LYS A 66 17.35 -16.32 7.78
C LYS A 66 16.30 -17.40 8.07
N GLN A 67 15.01 -17.06 7.96
CA GLN A 67 13.92 -17.99 8.24
C GLN A 67 13.74 -19.01 7.10
N THR A 68 13.96 -18.61 5.85
CA THR A 68 13.57 -19.36 4.66
C THR A 68 14.75 -19.94 3.86
N GLY A 69 15.92 -19.32 3.96
CA GLY A 69 17.03 -19.56 3.05
C GLY A 69 16.78 -19.04 1.63
N ILE A 70 15.70 -18.28 1.39
CA ILE A 70 15.41 -17.63 0.11
C ILE A 70 16.03 -16.24 0.16
N LYS A 71 16.88 -15.92 -0.82
CA LYS A 71 17.45 -14.58 -0.96
C LYS A 71 16.54 -13.67 -1.77
N VAL A 72 16.39 -12.42 -1.33
CA VAL A 72 15.70 -11.37 -2.08
C VAL A 72 16.71 -10.34 -2.56
N ASP A 73 17.07 -10.41 -3.83
CA ASP A 73 17.78 -9.33 -4.52
C ASP A 73 16.75 -8.26 -4.93
N TYR A 74 17.15 -6.99 -4.89
CA TYR A 74 16.20 -5.92 -5.21
C TYR A 74 16.86 -4.79 -5.99
N GLU A 75 16.03 -4.13 -6.80
CA GLU A 75 16.32 -2.87 -7.49
C GLU A 75 15.43 -1.77 -6.90
N ILE A 76 16.01 -0.60 -6.62
CA ILE A 76 15.25 0.56 -6.14
C ILE A 76 15.15 1.57 -7.26
N LEU A 77 13.92 1.95 -7.61
CA LEU A 77 13.66 2.93 -8.66
C LEU A 77 12.77 4.08 -8.21
N PRO A 78 12.93 5.27 -8.80
CA PRO A 78 11.90 6.29 -8.77
C PRO A 78 10.60 5.77 -9.40
N TYR A 79 9.47 6.28 -8.92
CA TYR A 79 8.15 5.87 -9.41
C TYR A 79 8.02 5.97 -10.94
N GLU A 80 8.51 7.05 -11.53
CA GLU A 80 8.42 7.34 -12.95
C GLU A 80 9.10 6.31 -13.84
N ASN A 81 10.09 5.59 -13.31
CA ASN A 81 10.85 4.58 -14.04
C ASN A 81 10.35 3.16 -13.78
N THR A 82 9.53 2.96 -12.75
CA THR A 82 9.17 1.62 -12.28
C THR A 82 8.31 0.88 -13.29
N ARG A 83 7.23 1.51 -13.78
CA ARG A 83 6.33 0.86 -14.76
C ARG A 83 7.06 0.49 -16.05
N GLU A 84 7.86 1.41 -16.61
CA GLU A 84 8.61 1.13 -17.84
C GLU A 84 9.59 -0.02 -17.65
N ARG A 85 10.25 -0.08 -16.49
CA ARG A 85 11.17 -1.16 -16.13
C ARG A 85 10.46 -2.51 -16.04
N GLU A 86 9.29 -2.56 -15.41
CA GLU A 86 8.47 -3.78 -15.30
C GLU A 86 7.93 -4.23 -16.66
N VAL A 87 7.40 -3.32 -17.46
CA VAL A 87 6.90 -3.63 -18.82
C VAL A 87 8.03 -4.17 -19.71
N LEU A 88 9.23 -3.61 -19.60
CA LEU A 88 10.40 -4.12 -20.31
C LEU A 88 10.72 -5.57 -19.88
N GLU A 89 10.69 -5.86 -18.59
CA GLU A 89 10.93 -7.20 -18.05
C GLU A 89 9.88 -8.22 -18.53
N PHE A 90 8.61 -7.85 -18.48
CA PHE A 90 7.52 -8.70 -18.97
C PHE A 90 7.65 -9.03 -20.46
N SER A 91 8.09 -8.04 -21.25
CA SER A 91 8.19 -8.15 -22.71
C SER A 91 9.43 -8.88 -23.18
N SER A 92 10.55 -8.74 -22.47
CA SER A 92 11.85 -9.29 -22.86
C SER A 92 12.15 -10.66 -22.23
N GLY A 93 11.30 -11.14 -21.32
CA GLY A 93 11.58 -12.34 -20.53
C GLY A 93 12.70 -12.13 -19.52
N GLY A 94 12.75 -10.94 -18.92
CA GLY A 94 13.70 -10.59 -17.88
C GLY A 94 13.58 -11.41 -16.60
N ASP A 95 14.27 -11.01 -15.56
CA ASP A 95 14.49 -11.82 -14.36
C ASP A 95 13.83 -11.27 -13.08
N LEU A 96 12.95 -10.28 -13.19
CA LEU A 96 12.11 -9.84 -12.06
C LEU A 96 11.10 -10.93 -11.69
N ASP A 97 10.99 -11.23 -10.42
CA ASP A 97 10.11 -12.27 -9.87
C ASP A 97 8.97 -11.67 -9.04
N VAL A 98 9.26 -10.62 -8.27
CA VAL A 98 8.27 -9.84 -7.50
C VAL A 98 8.17 -8.45 -8.10
N VAL A 99 6.96 -8.06 -8.46
CA VAL A 99 6.66 -6.79 -9.13
C VAL A 99 5.64 -6.00 -8.35
N LEU A 100 5.56 -4.70 -8.63
CA LEU A 100 4.61 -3.78 -8.03
C LEU A 100 3.39 -3.62 -8.95
N ILE A 101 2.23 -3.49 -8.35
CA ILE A 101 1.03 -3.08 -9.07
C ILE A 101 0.50 -1.80 -8.44
N ASP A 102 0.56 -0.70 -9.19
CA ASP A 102 -0.25 0.48 -8.90
C ASP A 102 -1.69 0.22 -9.37
N LEU A 103 -2.67 0.84 -8.71
CA LEU A 103 -4.07 0.81 -9.09
C LEU A 103 -4.28 1.05 -10.60
N VAL A 104 -3.56 2.01 -11.16
CA VAL A 104 -3.70 2.40 -12.56
C VAL A 104 -3.04 1.42 -13.54
N TRP A 105 -2.22 0.47 -13.07
CA TRP A 105 -1.56 -0.55 -13.90
C TRP A 105 -2.25 -1.92 -13.80
N LEU A 106 -3.04 -2.15 -12.74
CA LEU A 106 -3.61 -3.46 -12.42
C LEU A 106 -4.35 -4.11 -13.61
N GLY A 107 -5.25 -3.35 -14.24
CA GLY A 107 -6.01 -3.86 -15.38
C GLY A 107 -5.13 -4.25 -16.56
N GLU A 108 -4.14 -3.42 -16.89
CA GLU A 108 -3.19 -3.70 -17.96
C GLU A 108 -2.35 -4.94 -17.67
N PHE A 109 -1.80 -5.05 -16.46
CA PHE A 109 -0.91 -6.16 -16.09
C PHE A 109 -1.66 -7.50 -16.04
N ALA A 110 -2.89 -7.48 -15.51
CA ALA A 110 -3.75 -8.66 -15.44
C ALA A 110 -4.21 -9.13 -16.84
N GLU A 111 -4.71 -8.21 -17.68
CA GLU A 111 -5.21 -8.53 -19.03
C GLU A 111 -4.09 -8.94 -19.98
N SER A 112 -2.90 -8.35 -19.83
CA SER A 112 -1.71 -8.74 -20.59
C SER A 112 -1.13 -10.09 -20.13
N GLY A 113 -1.61 -10.61 -19.01
CA GLY A 113 -1.12 -11.88 -18.46
C GLY A 113 0.32 -11.80 -17.96
N TRP A 114 0.75 -10.66 -17.46
CA TRP A 114 2.10 -10.43 -16.96
C TRP A 114 2.25 -10.85 -15.50
N VAL A 115 1.17 -10.81 -14.73
CA VAL A 115 1.13 -11.19 -13.32
C VAL A 115 0.33 -12.47 -13.10
N GLU A 116 0.78 -13.29 -12.15
CA GLU A 116 0.15 -14.57 -11.83
C GLU A 116 -1.06 -14.35 -10.89
N PRO A 117 -2.26 -14.92 -11.20
CA PRO A 117 -3.34 -14.96 -10.23
C PRO A 117 -2.93 -15.71 -8.96
N MET A 118 -3.22 -15.14 -7.79
CA MET A 118 -2.82 -15.72 -6.50
C MET A 118 -3.78 -16.81 -6.00
N ASP A 119 -4.94 -16.99 -6.63
CA ASP A 119 -5.99 -17.90 -6.19
C ASP A 119 -5.51 -19.35 -5.99
N ASP A 120 -4.58 -19.83 -6.81
CA ASP A 120 -4.06 -21.18 -6.71
C ASP A 120 -2.97 -21.29 -5.63
N PHE A 121 -2.23 -20.23 -5.37
CA PHE A 121 -1.33 -20.19 -4.21
C PHE A 121 -2.12 -20.26 -2.90
N PHE A 122 -3.23 -19.53 -2.77
CA PHE A 122 -4.08 -19.54 -1.58
C PHE A 122 -4.68 -20.94 -1.28
N LYS A 123 -4.89 -21.77 -2.31
CA LYS A 123 -5.40 -23.14 -2.18
C LYS A 123 -4.30 -24.16 -1.88
N ASN A 124 -3.03 -23.80 -2.11
CA ASN A 124 -1.91 -24.70 -1.92
C ASN A 124 -1.51 -24.73 -0.43
N LYS A 125 -1.91 -25.79 0.26
CA LYS A 125 -1.67 -25.97 1.71
C LYS A 125 -0.19 -26.08 2.09
N ASP A 126 0.67 -26.38 1.15
CA ASP A 126 2.12 -26.46 1.39
C ASP A 126 2.77 -25.07 1.34
N LEU A 127 2.13 -24.10 0.67
CA LEU A 127 2.62 -22.73 0.51
C LEU A 127 1.85 -21.71 1.36
N ALA A 128 0.52 -21.80 1.38
CA ALA A 128 -0.31 -20.79 2.01
C ALA A 128 -0.28 -20.92 3.55
N ASP A 129 0.07 -19.82 4.22
CA ASP A 129 -0.11 -19.72 5.67
C ASP A 129 -1.61 -19.72 5.98
N PRO A 130 -2.13 -20.70 6.76
CA PRO A 130 -3.53 -20.72 7.14
C PRO A 130 -3.96 -19.53 8.01
N LYS A 131 -3.01 -18.74 8.52
CA LYS A 131 -3.26 -17.50 9.25
C LYS A 131 -3.31 -16.26 8.32
N LEU A 132 -2.92 -16.41 7.06
CA LEU A 132 -3.10 -15.36 6.08
C LEU A 132 -4.58 -15.28 5.73
N ASP A 133 -5.30 -14.41 6.42
CA ASP A 133 -6.68 -14.12 6.08
C ASP A 133 -6.72 -12.97 5.07
N VAL A 134 -6.89 -13.31 3.80
CA VAL A 134 -7.00 -12.32 2.72
C VAL A 134 -8.18 -11.35 2.95
N LYS A 135 -9.17 -11.75 3.75
CA LYS A 135 -10.32 -10.90 4.10
C LYS A 135 -10.02 -9.92 5.24
N ASP A 136 -8.89 -10.08 5.93
CA ASP A 136 -8.43 -9.14 6.95
C ASP A 136 -7.83 -7.86 6.34
N PHE A 137 -7.41 -7.90 5.10
CA PHE A 137 -7.06 -6.67 4.37
C PHE A 137 -8.27 -5.76 4.25
N PHE A 138 -8.06 -4.44 4.31
CA PHE A 138 -9.13 -3.50 4.01
C PHE A 138 -9.74 -3.82 2.64
N PRO A 139 -11.06 -4.13 2.56
CA PRO A 139 -11.67 -4.58 1.30
C PRO A 139 -11.46 -3.62 0.14
N LEU A 140 -11.49 -2.30 0.43
CA LEU A 140 -11.23 -1.26 -0.57
C LEU A 140 -9.81 -1.34 -1.14
N LEU A 141 -8.81 -1.66 -0.31
CA LEU A 141 -7.41 -1.77 -0.75
C LEU A 141 -7.20 -3.02 -1.58
N LEU A 142 -7.72 -4.15 -1.12
CA LEU A 142 -7.62 -5.41 -1.88
C LEU A 142 -8.33 -5.33 -3.23
N ASP A 143 -9.53 -4.70 -3.27
CA ASP A 143 -10.25 -4.48 -4.52
C ASP A 143 -9.48 -3.56 -5.47
N ALA A 144 -9.02 -2.41 -4.96
CA ALA A 144 -8.42 -1.38 -5.78
C ALA A 144 -7.03 -1.76 -6.32
N PHE A 145 -6.20 -2.39 -5.49
CA PHE A 145 -4.78 -2.64 -5.83
C PHE A 145 -4.49 -4.11 -6.16
N GLY A 146 -5.34 -5.03 -5.78
CA GLY A 146 -5.07 -6.47 -5.89
C GLY A 146 -6.04 -7.25 -6.76
N THR A 147 -7.29 -6.78 -6.98
CA THR A 147 -8.34 -7.58 -7.61
C THR A 147 -8.71 -7.07 -8.99
N TRP A 148 -8.70 -7.95 -9.98
CA TRP A 148 -9.16 -7.67 -11.33
C TRP A 148 -9.95 -8.84 -11.90
N GLY A 149 -11.11 -8.57 -12.52
CA GLY A 149 -11.97 -9.61 -13.10
C GLY A 149 -12.39 -10.71 -12.11
N GLY A 150 -12.47 -10.39 -10.82
CA GLY A 150 -12.82 -11.34 -9.75
C GLY A 150 -11.68 -12.28 -9.31
N LYS A 151 -10.44 -12.03 -9.73
CA LYS A 151 -9.25 -12.75 -9.30
C LYS A 151 -8.30 -11.83 -8.55
N VAL A 152 -7.57 -12.36 -7.56
CA VAL A 152 -6.53 -11.63 -6.84
C VAL A 152 -5.20 -11.81 -7.55
N TYR A 153 -4.54 -10.72 -7.91
CA TYR A 153 -3.23 -10.68 -8.58
C TYR A 153 -2.11 -10.17 -7.68
N GLY A 154 -2.45 -9.45 -6.60
CA GLY A 154 -1.47 -8.92 -5.67
C GLY A 154 -2.06 -8.74 -4.28
N LEU A 155 -1.19 -8.72 -3.26
CA LEU A 155 -1.57 -8.38 -1.89
C LEU A 155 -1.21 -6.92 -1.61
N PRO A 156 -2.13 -6.15 -0.99
CA PRO A 156 -1.89 -4.75 -0.66
C PRO A 156 -0.60 -4.56 0.15
N PHE A 157 0.21 -3.60 -0.30
CA PHE A 157 1.50 -3.28 0.32
C PHE A 157 1.80 -1.79 0.15
N ASP A 158 2.29 -1.13 1.22
CA ASP A 158 2.59 0.30 1.23
C ASP A 158 1.40 1.16 0.75
N ASN A 159 0.24 0.97 1.37
CA ASN A 159 -0.98 1.70 1.03
C ASN A 159 -1.12 2.94 1.90
N TYR A 160 -1.62 4.03 1.32
CA TYR A 160 -1.71 5.32 1.97
C TYR A 160 -2.90 6.14 1.46
N SER A 161 -3.32 7.12 2.24
CA SER A 161 -4.36 8.06 1.88
C SER A 161 -3.82 9.48 1.75
N GLY A 162 -4.54 10.32 1.03
CA GLY A 162 -4.29 11.75 0.98
C GLY A 162 -4.66 12.40 2.32
N LEU A 163 -3.76 13.26 2.81
CA LEU A 163 -3.92 14.03 4.05
C LEU A 163 -3.59 15.49 3.81
N LEU A 164 -4.16 16.35 4.63
CA LEU A 164 -3.72 17.74 4.77
C LEU A 164 -2.63 17.79 5.85
N PHE A 165 -1.41 18.10 5.45
CA PHE A 165 -0.32 18.46 6.35
C PHE A 165 -0.20 19.97 6.46
N TYR A 166 0.04 20.48 7.66
CA TYR A 166 0.08 21.91 7.89
C TYR A 166 0.98 22.31 9.05
N ASN A 167 1.46 23.53 9.02
CA ASN A 167 2.17 24.14 10.14
C ASN A 167 1.16 24.75 11.11
N LYS A 168 0.88 24.05 12.22
CA LYS A 168 -0.11 24.49 13.22
C LYS A 168 0.32 25.76 13.98
N CYS A 169 1.63 26.04 14.07
CA CYS A 169 2.14 27.28 14.68
C CYS A 169 1.80 28.48 13.80
N GLU A 170 2.04 28.39 12.50
CA GLU A 170 1.69 29.46 11.55
C GLU A 170 0.18 29.67 11.45
N LEU A 171 -0.61 28.59 11.49
CA LEU A 171 -2.08 28.71 11.56
C LEU A 171 -2.50 29.49 12.80
N LYS A 172 -1.93 29.14 13.97
CA LYS A 172 -2.22 29.82 15.23
C LYS A 172 -1.83 31.31 15.19
N ASP A 173 -0.65 31.64 14.64
CA ASP A 173 -0.18 33.01 14.51
C ASP A 173 -1.06 33.83 13.56
N ALA A 174 -1.68 33.18 12.55
CA ALA A 174 -2.68 33.78 11.67
C ALA A 174 -4.10 33.85 12.28
N GLY A 175 -4.27 33.38 13.53
CA GLY A 175 -5.55 33.41 14.26
C GLY A 175 -6.46 32.20 14.05
N PHE A 176 -5.95 31.10 13.53
CA PHE A 176 -6.71 29.86 13.35
C PHE A 176 -6.39 28.86 14.46
N SER A 177 -7.43 28.31 15.10
CA SER A 177 -7.31 27.25 16.15
C SER A 177 -7.33 25.82 15.57
N GLU A 178 -7.86 25.65 14.36
CA GLU A 178 -8.04 24.34 13.69
C GLU A 178 -7.62 24.45 12.22
N PRO A 179 -7.30 23.33 11.55
CA PRO A 179 -7.08 23.32 10.11
C PRO A 179 -8.39 23.52 9.31
N PRO A 180 -8.32 23.94 8.04
CA PRO A 180 -9.50 24.10 7.20
C PRO A 180 -10.23 22.78 6.96
N LYS A 181 -11.53 22.73 7.21
CA LYS A 181 -12.38 21.54 7.03
C LYS A 181 -12.92 21.42 5.60
N THR A 182 -12.91 22.52 4.85
CA THR A 182 -13.40 22.58 3.47
C THR A 182 -12.40 23.29 2.56
N TRP A 183 -12.41 22.96 1.29
CA TRP A 183 -11.63 23.66 0.27
C TRP A 183 -12.00 25.13 0.18
N ASP A 184 -13.28 25.46 0.39
CA ASP A 184 -13.78 26.82 0.40
C ASP A 184 -13.11 27.65 1.51
N ALA A 185 -13.07 27.11 2.74
CA ALA A 185 -12.38 27.76 3.85
C ALA A 185 -10.87 27.89 3.57
N LEU A 186 -10.23 26.83 3.08
CA LEU A 186 -8.81 26.87 2.72
C LEU A 186 -8.53 28.00 1.74
N MET A 187 -9.31 28.13 0.67
CA MET A 187 -9.10 29.10 -0.40
C MET A 187 -9.43 30.54 0.00
N LYS A 188 -10.52 30.75 0.78
CA LYS A 188 -11.04 32.08 1.07
C LYS A 188 -10.46 32.68 2.33
N ASP A 189 -10.15 31.86 3.32
CA ASP A 189 -9.77 32.32 4.65
C ASP A 189 -8.30 32.02 4.97
N TYR A 190 -7.84 30.77 4.79
CA TYR A 190 -6.54 30.32 5.26
C TYR A 190 -5.41 30.70 4.30
N ALA A 191 -5.48 30.29 3.04
CA ALA A 191 -4.39 30.52 2.08
C ALA A 191 -4.06 31.99 1.87
N PRO A 192 -5.06 32.92 1.80
CA PRO A 192 -4.76 34.36 1.71
C PRO A 192 -4.00 34.90 2.92
N LYS A 193 -4.40 34.53 4.15
CA LYS A 193 -3.78 35.02 5.39
C LYS A 193 -2.38 34.42 5.62
N LEU A 194 -2.16 33.22 5.15
CA LEU A 194 -0.90 32.49 5.30
C LEU A 194 0.11 32.77 4.17
N THR A 195 -0.30 33.52 3.14
CA THR A 195 0.59 33.95 2.06
C THR A 195 1.14 35.34 2.38
N LYS A 196 2.46 35.45 2.51
CA LYS A 196 3.15 36.72 2.77
C LYS A 196 3.38 37.49 1.47
N ALA A 197 3.14 38.80 1.52
CA ALA A 197 3.27 39.68 0.35
C ALA A 197 4.70 39.75 -0.21
N ASP A 198 5.70 39.54 0.63
CA ASP A 198 7.13 39.51 0.23
C ASP A 198 7.54 38.19 -0.45
N GLY A 199 6.64 37.21 -0.55
CA GLY A 199 6.90 35.89 -1.15
C GLY A 199 7.77 34.98 -0.32
N SER A 200 8.02 35.29 0.95
CA SER A 200 8.80 34.42 1.85
C SER A 200 8.04 33.15 2.26
N GLN A 201 6.70 33.17 2.19
CA GLN A 201 5.82 32.05 2.53
C GLN A 201 4.55 32.10 1.68
N PHE A 202 4.06 30.92 1.31
CA PHE A 202 2.80 30.73 0.60
C PHE A 202 1.81 29.94 1.46
N GLY A 203 0.52 30.15 1.23
CA GLY A 203 -0.52 29.50 2.04
C GLY A 203 -0.67 28.03 1.76
N TYR A 204 -0.37 27.60 0.52
CA TYR A 204 -0.62 26.21 0.11
C TYR A 204 0.33 25.77 -1.01
N ALA A 205 0.58 24.46 -1.09
CA ALA A 205 1.16 23.80 -2.26
C ALA A 205 0.62 22.40 -2.43
N LEU A 206 0.82 21.85 -3.62
CA LEU A 206 0.53 20.46 -3.98
C LEU A 206 1.46 20.03 -5.11
N GLN A 207 1.57 18.77 -5.39
CA GLN A 207 2.24 18.26 -6.58
C GLN A 207 1.50 18.71 -7.85
N SER A 208 2.22 19.15 -8.87
CA SER A 208 1.62 19.65 -10.11
C SER A 208 2.44 19.32 -11.35
N LYS A 209 3.63 18.75 -11.16
CA LYS A 209 4.56 18.40 -12.23
C LYS A 209 3.88 17.45 -13.22
N ARG A 210 4.08 17.72 -14.50
CA ARG A 210 3.61 16.81 -15.54
C ARG A 210 4.29 15.45 -15.39
N GLY A 211 3.49 14.39 -15.29
CA GLY A 211 3.94 13.01 -15.12
C GLY A 211 2.76 12.07 -15.18
N GLU A 212 2.99 10.79 -15.00
CA GLU A 212 1.96 9.75 -15.15
C GLU A 212 0.80 9.94 -14.16
N THR A 213 1.10 10.18 -12.89
CA THR A 213 0.07 10.33 -11.85
C THR A 213 0.08 11.67 -11.13
N GLN A 214 1.21 12.35 -11.03
CA GLN A 214 1.37 13.51 -10.16
C GLN A 214 0.41 14.67 -10.45
N SER A 215 0.39 15.17 -11.68
CA SER A 215 -0.57 16.21 -12.05
C SER A 215 -2.00 15.69 -12.13
N ALA A 216 -2.19 14.42 -12.49
CA ALA A 216 -3.50 13.78 -12.53
C ALA A 216 -4.09 13.64 -11.13
N ASP A 217 -3.30 13.16 -10.14
CA ASP A 217 -3.72 13.06 -8.74
C ASP A 217 -4.18 14.43 -8.20
N SER A 218 -3.35 15.45 -8.35
CA SER A 218 -3.71 16.79 -7.88
C SER A 218 -4.92 17.38 -8.62
N PHE A 219 -5.13 17.01 -9.87
CA PHE A 219 -6.31 17.39 -10.64
C PHE A 219 -7.57 16.72 -10.09
N MET A 220 -7.51 15.42 -9.77
CA MET A 220 -8.65 14.68 -9.23
C MET A 220 -9.07 15.17 -7.84
N ARG A 221 -8.13 15.64 -7.01
CA ARG A 221 -8.39 16.27 -5.70
C ARG A 221 -9.25 17.55 -5.81
N PHE A 222 -9.32 18.15 -7.01
CA PHE A 222 -10.18 19.30 -7.33
C PHE A 222 -11.34 18.95 -8.27
N LEU A 223 -11.48 17.70 -8.67
CA LEU A 223 -12.58 17.26 -9.53
C LEU A 223 -13.65 16.56 -8.70
N TRP A 224 -13.28 15.48 -8.05
CA TRP A 224 -14.22 14.62 -7.32
C TRP A 224 -14.90 15.30 -6.12
N PRO A 225 -14.21 16.03 -5.24
CA PRO A 225 -14.88 16.68 -4.13
C PRO A 225 -15.92 17.74 -4.53
N TRP A 226 -15.91 18.19 -5.77
CA TRP A 226 -16.95 19.05 -6.35
C TRP A 226 -18.07 18.29 -7.07
N GLY A 227 -17.98 16.96 -7.15
CA GLY A 227 -18.92 16.11 -7.86
C GLY A 227 -18.64 15.99 -9.37
N GLY A 228 -17.48 16.50 -9.80
CA GLY A 228 -17.02 16.35 -11.17
C GLY A 228 -16.45 14.97 -11.47
N SER A 229 -16.26 14.66 -12.74
CA SER A 229 -15.65 13.42 -13.21
C SER A 229 -14.96 13.61 -14.56
N LEU A 230 -13.99 12.74 -14.87
CA LEU A 230 -13.35 12.74 -16.20
C LEU A 230 -14.34 12.28 -17.27
N LEU A 231 -15.07 11.21 -16.97
CA LEU A 231 -16.01 10.57 -17.89
C LEU A 231 -17.39 10.47 -17.24
N ASP A 232 -18.43 10.51 -18.05
CA ASP A 232 -19.79 10.18 -17.67
C ASP A 232 -20.02 8.66 -17.66
N LYS A 233 -21.22 8.23 -17.33
CA LYS A 233 -21.65 6.82 -17.33
C LYS A 233 -21.59 6.12 -18.69
N ASN A 234 -21.44 6.88 -19.78
CA ASN A 234 -21.33 6.38 -21.15
C ASN A 234 -19.89 6.50 -21.68
N PHE A 235 -18.91 6.70 -20.78
CA PHE A 235 -17.49 6.88 -21.09
C PHE A 235 -17.19 8.08 -21.99
N LYS A 236 -18.06 9.11 -22.00
CA LYS A 236 -17.81 10.38 -22.68
C LYS A 236 -17.23 11.39 -21.72
N SER A 237 -16.38 12.29 -22.22
CA SER A 237 -15.79 13.35 -21.41
C SER A 237 -16.85 14.16 -20.64
N ASN A 238 -16.69 14.28 -19.33
CA ASN A 238 -17.56 15.04 -18.43
C ASN A 238 -16.88 16.30 -17.87
N LEU A 239 -15.74 16.68 -18.41
CA LEU A 239 -14.96 17.84 -17.92
C LEU A 239 -15.69 19.17 -18.10
N MET A 240 -16.67 19.23 -18.98
CA MET A 240 -17.47 20.45 -19.22
C MET A 240 -18.72 20.52 -18.35
N SER A 241 -18.97 19.55 -17.46
CA SER A 241 -20.09 19.66 -16.50
C SER A 241 -19.87 20.81 -15.55
N PRO A 242 -20.94 21.44 -15.01
CA PRO A 242 -20.83 22.53 -14.04
C PRO A 242 -19.98 22.15 -12.82
N GLU A 243 -20.09 20.93 -12.32
CA GLU A 243 -19.35 20.40 -11.18
C GLU A 243 -17.86 20.28 -11.50
N SER A 244 -17.51 19.73 -12.65
CA SER A 244 -16.13 19.63 -13.12
C SER A 244 -15.50 21.00 -13.30
N GLN A 245 -16.21 21.93 -13.92
CA GLN A 245 -15.75 23.31 -14.11
C GLN A 245 -15.58 24.06 -12.77
N ALA A 246 -16.46 23.82 -11.79
CA ALA A 246 -16.34 24.40 -10.45
C ALA A 246 -15.07 23.93 -9.74
N GLY A 247 -14.77 22.62 -9.79
CA GLY A 247 -13.55 22.07 -9.21
C GLY A 247 -12.27 22.62 -9.88
N LEU A 248 -12.26 22.67 -11.22
CA LEU A 248 -11.13 23.24 -11.98
C LEU A 248 -10.90 24.72 -11.68
N LYS A 249 -11.98 25.50 -11.56
CA LYS A 249 -11.93 26.90 -11.17
C LYS A 249 -11.35 27.07 -9.76
N ALA A 250 -11.78 26.23 -8.81
CA ALA A 250 -11.26 26.23 -7.45
C ALA A 250 -9.73 26.01 -7.43
N ARG A 251 -9.23 25.03 -8.18
CA ARG A 251 -7.80 24.79 -8.33
C ARG A 251 -7.07 26.00 -8.91
N GLN A 252 -7.61 26.58 -9.98
CA GLN A 252 -7.04 27.77 -10.62
C GLN A 252 -6.99 28.97 -9.65
N ASP A 253 -8.05 29.20 -8.89
CA ASP A 253 -8.12 30.29 -7.92
C ASP A 253 -7.14 30.12 -6.76
N LEU A 254 -6.85 28.88 -6.38
CA LEU A 254 -5.88 28.57 -5.31
C LEU A 254 -4.43 28.78 -5.75
N MET A 255 -4.12 28.67 -7.05
CA MET A 255 -2.74 28.81 -7.56
C MET A 255 -2.08 30.13 -7.21
N LYS A 256 -2.84 31.22 -7.02
CA LYS A 256 -2.31 32.53 -6.62
C LYS A 256 -1.67 32.55 -5.22
N TYR A 257 -1.97 31.56 -4.39
CA TYR A 257 -1.44 31.39 -3.04
C TYR A 257 -0.38 30.28 -2.96
N MET A 258 0.06 29.78 -4.11
CA MET A 258 1.10 28.76 -4.24
C MET A 258 2.43 29.37 -4.69
N PRO A 259 3.56 28.71 -4.45
CA PRO A 259 4.86 29.13 -4.94
C PRO A 259 4.88 29.37 -6.45
N LYS A 260 5.65 30.35 -6.89
CA LYS A 260 5.96 30.50 -8.32
C LYS A 260 6.69 29.26 -8.78
N GLY A 261 6.29 28.68 -9.93
CA GLY A 261 6.86 27.43 -10.44
C GLY A 261 6.18 26.17 -9.86
N ILE A 262 5.03 26.32 -9.22
CA ILE A 262 4.25 25.17 -8.67
C ILE A 262 4.00 24.07 -9.72
N VAL A 263 3.98 24.41 -11.00
CA VAL A 263 3.77 23.44 -12.11
C VAL A 263 4.92 22.45 -12.27
N ASP A 264 6.07 22.72 -11.65
CA ASP A 264 7.26 21.88 -11.66
C ASP A 264 7.43 21.09 -10.34
N TYR A 265 6.51 21.29 -9.37
CA TYR A 265 6.57 20.59 -8.09
C TYR A 265 6.11 19.16 -8.24
N ASP A 266 6.96 18.20 -7.88
CA ASP A 266 6.56 16.82 -7.56
C ASP A 266 6.28 16.66 -6.06
N HIS A 267 6.16 15.41 -5.59
CA HIS A 267 5.95 15.11 -4.18
C HIS A 267 7.05 15.70 -3.28
N ASN A 268 8.33 15.54 -3.69
CA ASN A 268 9.46 15.94 -2.86
C ASN A 268 9.54 17.45 -2.72
N GLU A 269 9.29 18.22 -3.81
CA GLU A 269 9.25 19.69 -3.75
C GLU A 269 8.13 20.18 -2.84
N ALA A 270 6.93 19.59 -2.92
CA ALA A 270 5.79 19.97 -2.07
C ALA A 270 6.06 19.67 -0.59
N VAL A 271 6.54 18.46 -0.29
CA VAL A 271 6.90 18.03 1.07
C VAL A 271 8.02 18.90 1.64
N ASN A 272 9.10 19.13 0.87
CA ASN A 272 10.21 19.96 1.29
C ASN A 272 9.80 21.42 1.50
N ALA A 273 8.87 21.94 0.69
CA ALA A 273 8.38 23.31 0.86
C ALA A 273 7.68 23.46 2.23
N LEU A 274 6.86 22.51 2.66
CA LEU A 274 6.27 22.50 4.00
C LEU A 274 7.34 22.28 5.08
N ALA A 275 8.19 21.26 4.93
CA ALA A 275 9.23 20.91 5.88
C ALA A 275 10.16 22.07 6.20
N GLN A 276 10.42 22.96 5.23
CA GLN A 276 11.27 24.13 5.38
C GLN A 276 10.51 25.43 5.69
N GLY A 277 9.18 25.39 5.88
CA GLY A 277 8.35 26.57 6.21
C GLY A 277 8.16 27.53 5.04
N LYS A 278 8.34 27.08 3.80
CA LYS A 278 8.06 27.90 2.60
C LYS A 278 6.57 27.92 2.25
N VAL A 279 5.83 26.91 2.70
CA VAL A 279 4.37 26.84 2.58
C VAL A 279 3.77 26.45 3.92
N ALA A 280 2.57 26.92 4.20
CA ALA A 280 1.88 26.65 5.45
C ALA A 280 1.09 25.34 5.43
N MET A 281 0.63 24.91 4.26
CA MET A 281 -0.21 23.70 4.10
C MET A 281 0.11 22.98 2.78
N ILE A 282 0.00 21.67 2.79
CA ILE A 282 0.02 20.81 1.58
C ILE A 282 -1.03 19.72 1.68
N THR A 283 -1.57 19.24 0.56
CA THR A 283 -2.22 17.93 0.50
C THR A 283 -1.25 16.95 -0.15
N GLU A 284 -0.94 15.90 0.59
CA GLU A 284 0.02 14.88 0.21
C GLU A 284 -0.34 13.52 0.79
N TRP A 285 0.38 12.50 0.38
CA TRP A 285 0.19 11.13 0.84
C TRP A 285 0.66 10.93 2.28
N SER A 286 -0.07 10.15 3.07
CA SER A 286 0.32 9.79 4.45
C SER A 286 1.70 9.15 4.54
N ALA A 287 2.17 8.52 3.48
CA ALA A 287 3.52 7.94 3.35
C ALA A 287 4.67 8.96 3.58
N PHE A 288 4.41 10.26 3.44
CA PHE A 288 5.42 11.31 3.72
C PHE A 288 5.46 11.78 5.16
N TYR A 289 4.60 11.25 6.04
CA TYR A 289 4.60 11.60 7.46
C TYR A 289 5.98 11.40 8.13
N PRO A 290 6.71 10.28 7.90
CA PRO A 290 8.05 10.11 8.46
C PRO A 290 9.03 11.21 8.04
N THR A 291 9.01 11.64 6.78
CA THR A 291 9.87 12.74 6.28
C THR A 291 9.56 14.07 6.96
N LEU A 292 8.28 14.34 7.25
CA LEU A 292 7.85 15.58 7.90
C LEU A 292 8.10 15.58 9.42
N THR A 293 8.26 14.42 10.04
CA THR A 293 8.57 14.28 11.48
C THR A 293 10.06 14.15 11.78
N ASP A 294 10.88 13.78 10.80
CA ASP A 294 12.32 13.61 10.97
C ASP A 294 13.02 14.98 11.12
N PRO A 295 13.66 15.27 12.27
CA PRO A 295 14.38 16.52 12.50
C PRO A 295 15.58 16.75 11.56
N ALA A 296 16.06 15.69 10.87
CA ALA A 296 17.12 15.82 9.87
C ALA A 296 16.60 16.43 8.56
N THR A 297 15.31 16.30 8.25
CA THR A 297 14.69 16.74 7.01
C THR A 297 13.68 17.86 7.19
N SER A 298 13.08 18.00 8.36
CA SER A 298 11.98 18.93 8.65
C SER A 298 12.30 19.88 9.79
N LYS A 299 11.95 21.15 9.63
CA LYS A 299 12.04 22.19 10.67
C LYS A 299 10.74 22.32 11.47
N LEU A 300 9.72 21.53 11.14
CA LEU A 300 8.38 21.68 11.74
C LEU A 300 8.36 21.28 13.22
N GLY A 301 9.06 20.22 13.61
CA GLY A 301 9.03 19.71 14.97
C GLY A 301 7.59 19.57 15.50
N ASP A 302 7.34 20.12 16.69
CA ASP A 302 6.02 20.11 17.32
C ASP A 302 4.96 20.93 16.56
N CYS A 303 5.34 21.71 15.55
CA CYS A 303 4.41 22.50 14.76
C CYS A 303 3.75 21.70 13.63
N LEU A 304 4.18 20.47 13.36
CA LEU A 304 3.50 19.64 12.38
C LEU A 304 2.07 19.31 12.85
N GLY A 305 1.11 19.60 11.99
CA GLY A 305 -0.28 19.20 12.12
C GLY A 305 -0.70 18.31 10.96
N VAL A 306 -1.61 17.37 11.23
CA VAL A 306 -2.18 16.45 10.24
C VAL A 306 -3.70 16.47 10.38
N ALA A 307 -4.39 16.52 9.25
CA ALA A 307 -5.85 16.47 9.20
C ALA A 307 -6.32 15.70 7.96
N PRO A 308 -7.57 15.24 7.93
CA PRO A 308 -8.18 14.75 6.69
C PRO A 308 -8.18 15.85 5.62
N GLU A 309 -8.05 15.49 4.35
CA GLU A 309 -8.19 16.44 3.24
C GLU A 309 -9.49 17.24 3.34
N PRO A 310 -9.49 18.51 2.91
CA PRO A 310 -10.69 19.35 2.98
C PRO A 310 -11.84 18.77 2.14
N ALA A 311 -13.08 18.98 2.59
CA ALA A 311 -14.28 18.61 1.83
C ALA A 311 -14.60 19.66 0.75
N GLY A 312 -15.04 19.22 -0.41
CA GLY A 312 -15.68 20.07 -1.42
C GLY A 312 -17.21 20.10 -1.27
N SER A 313 -17.92 20.62 -2.29
CA SER A 313 -19.38 20.70 -2.29
C SER A 313 -20.07 19.33 -2.34
N ALA A 314 -19.44 18.32 -2.92
CA ALA A 314 -19.93 16.94 -2.96
C ALA A 314 -19.46 16.08 -1.77
N GLY A 315 -18.66 16.65 -0.88
CA GLY A 315 -18.17 15.95 0.30
C GLY A 315 -16.66 15.83 0.37
N ARG A 316 -16.22 14.95 1.28
CA ARG A 316 -14.80 14.64 1.47
C ARG A 316 -14.49 13.36 0.72
N LEU A 317 -13.64 13.48 -0.29
CA LEU A 317 -13.19 12.37 -1.13
C LEU A 317 -11.64 12.40 -1.17
N PRO A 318 -10.99 11.87 -0.14
CA PRO A 318 -9.53 11.86 -0.08
C PRO A 318 -8.97 10.92 -1.15
N ALA A 319 -7.77 11.22 -1.60
CA ALA A 319 -7.05 10.33 -2.50
C ALA A 319 -6.69 9.02 -1.80
N LEU A 320 -6.74 7.91 -2.54
CA LEU A 320 -6.28 6.60 -2.14
C LEU A 320 -5.09 6.21 -3.02
N GLY A 321 -3.99 5.85 -2.42
CA GLY A 321 -2.75 5.49 -3.11
C GLY A 321 -2.12 4.25 -2.51
N GLY A 322 -1.06 3.78 -3.17
CA GLY A 322 -0.30 2.62 -2.73
C GLY A 322 -0.09 1.61 -3.85
N PHE A 323 0.33 0.43 -3.44
CA PHE A 323 0.68 -0.65 -4.35
C PHE A 323 0.21 -1.98 -3.78
N SER A 324 0.24 -3.00 -4.63
CA SER A 324 0.32 -4.39 -4.21
C SER A 324 1.62 -5.02 -4.69
N LEU A 325 2.05 -6.07 -4.00
CA LEU A 325 3.11 -6.96 -4.45
C LEU A 325 2.49 -8.13 -5.21
N ALA A 326 3.04 -8.43 -6.37
CA ALA A 326 2.57 -9.48 -7.27
C ALA A 326 3.69 -10.38 -7.75
N VAL A 327 3.32 -11.57 -8.22
CA VAL A 327 4.25 -12.56 -8.79
C VAL A 327 4.30 -12.39 -10.30
N ASN A 328 5.49 -12.25 -10.86
CA ASN A 328 5.68 -12.25 -12.31
C ASN A 328 5.34 -13.61 -12.89
N LYS A 329 4.43 -13.64 -13.85
CA LYS A 329 3.97 -14.87 -14.49
C LYS A 329 5.05 -15.59 -15.28
N ASN A 330 6.07 -14.88 -15.76
CA ASN A 330 7.16 -15.45 -16.54
C ASN A 330 8.25 -16.12 -15.67
N SER A 331 8.20 -15.98 -14.34
CA SER A 331 9.12 -16.66 -13.43
C SER A 331 8.95 -18.19 -13.47
N SER A 332 9.99 -18.92 -13.16
CA SER A 332 9.92 -20.38 -12.98
C SER A 332 9.02 -20.74 -11.79
N ASP A 333 8.46 -21.95 -11.79
CA ASP A 333 7.56 -22.38 -10.71
C ASP A 333 8.19 -22.29 -9.31
N ALA A 334 9.49 -22.62 -9.19
CA ALA A 334 10.22 -22.48 -7.93
C ALA A 334 10.32 -21.01 -7.48
N LYS A 335 10.60 -20.10 -8.40
CA LYS A 335 10.68 -18.68 -8.11
C LYS A 335 9.31 -18.06 -7.83
N LYS A 336 8.26 -18.52 -8.53
CA LYS A 336 6.87 -18.10 -8.22
C LYS A 336 6.48 -18.49 -6.79
N ALA A 337 6.77 -19.73 -6.39
CA ALA A 337 6.50 -20.18 -5.04
C ALA A 337 7.31 -19.40 -3.99
N ALA A 338 8.59 -19.15 -4.24
CA ALA A 338 9.45 -18.35 -3.38
C ALA A 338 8.96 -16.89 -3.27
N SER A 339 8.52 -16.30 -4.39
CA SER A 339 7.95 -14.94 -4.43
C SER A 339 6.64 -14.86 -3.65
N TYR A 340 5.75 -15.87 -3.79
CA TYR A 340 4.52 -15.93 -3.01
C TYR A 340 4.82 -16.03 -1.50
N LEU A 341 5.77 -16.87 -1.09
CA LEU A 341 6.20 -16.97 0.31
C LEU A 341 6.71 -15.65 0.87
N PHE A 342 7.47 -14.90 0.06
CA PHE A 342 7.92 -13.56 0.43
C PHE A 342 6.76 -12.57 0.56
N ILE A 343 5.87 -12.53 -0.43
CA ILE A 343 4.74 -11.61 -0.45
C ILE A 343 3.82 -11.86 0.76
N GLN A 344 3.42 -13.12 1.02
CA GLN A 344 2.56 -13.42 2.17
C GLN A 344 3.26 -13.12 3.51
N TRP A 345 4.58 -13.30 3.61
CA TRP A 345 5.32 -12.99 4.83
C TRP A 345 5.32 -11.48 5.10
N ILE A 346 5.77 -10.67 4.13
CA ILE A 346 5.90 -9.22 4.33
C ILE A 346 4.54 -8.51 4.52
N THR A 347 3.47 -9.08 3.98
CA THR A 347 2.11 -8.53 4.11
C THR A 347 1.29 -9.18 5.24
N SER A 348 1.90 -10.10 6.01
CA SER A 348 1.20 -10.78 7.10
C SER A 348 0.94 -9.86 8.30
N ALA A 349 -0.16 -10.12 9.02
CA ALA A 349 -0.45 -9.44 10.29
C ALA A 349 0.66 -9.65 11.33
N ALA A 350 1.41 -10.76 11.27
CA ALA A 350 2.53 -11.05 12.16
C ALA A 350 3.69 -10.06 11.97
N GLU A 351 3.97 -9.68 10.74
CA GLU A 351 5.07 -8.76 10.40
C GLU A 351 4.63 -7.28 10.37
N ALA A 352 3.33 -6.99 10.40
CA ALA A 352 2.80 -5.63 10.27
C ALA A 352 3.38 -4.67 11.32
N LYS A 353 3.57 -5.12 12.57
CA LYS A 353 4.17 -4.30 13.62
C LYS A 353 5.64 -4.01 13.34
N THR A 354 6.43 -5.00 12.97
CA THR A 354 7.85 -4.86 12.63
C THR A 354 8.01 -3.92 11.44
N TYR A 355 7.18 -4.08 10.43
CA TYR A 355 7.16 -3.23 9.25
C TYR A 355 6.81 -1.77 9.60
N LEU A 356 5.80 -1.53 10.44
CA LEU A 356 5.45 -0.20 10.92
C LEU A 356 6.59 0.45 11.74
N GLU A 357 7.20 -0.29 12.67
CA GLU A 357 8.32 0.19 13.48
C GLU A 357 9.57 0.49 12.63
N ALA A 358 9.75 -0.20 11.51
CA ALA A 358 10.80 0.08 10.54
C ALA A 358 10.52 1.32 9.67
N GLY A 359 9.31 1.89 9.72
CA GLY A 359 8.86 3.06 8.98
C GLY A 359 7.96 2.77 7.77
N GLY A 360 7.41 1.55 7.70
CA GLY A 360 6.45 1.14 6.68
C GLY A 360 5.00 1.53 7.01
N VAL A 361 4.12 1.34 6.04
CA VAL A 361 2.66 1.50 6.19
C VAL A 361 2.01 0.18 5.78
N PRO A 362 1.55 -0.66 6.74
CA PRO A 362 0.90 -1.92 6.42
C PRO A 362 -0.41 -1.71 5.63
N GLY A 363 -0.72 -2.68 4.77
CA GLY A 363 -1.92 -2.69 3.91
C GLY A 363 -3.22 -3.05 4.65
#